data_5f9c88dfc9dcfa74e40051ba56c77d03
#
_entry.id   5f9c88dfc9dcfa74e40051ba56c77d03
#
_cell.length_a   1.000
_cell.length_b   1.000
_cell.length_c   1.000
_cell.angle_alpha   90.00
_cell.angle_beta   90.00
_cell.angle_gamma   90.00
#
_symmetry.space_group_name_H-M   'P 1'
#
loop_
_entity.id
_entity.type
_entity.pdbx_description
1 polymer ?
#
loop_
_entity_poly.entity_id
_entity_poly.type
_entity_poly.pdbx_seq_one_letter_code
_entity_poly.pdbx_strand_id
1 'polypeptide(L)'
;MSLMVAPELVAAAAADLTGIGQAISAANAAAAGPTTQVLAAAGDEVSAAIAALFGTHAQEYQALSARVATFHEQFVRSLTAAGSAYATAEAANASPLQALEQQVLGAINAPTQLWLGRPLIGDGVHGAPPVSYTHLRAHETGRNLVCRLLLEKKKI
;
A
#
# COMPACT_ATOMS: atom_id res chain seq x y z
N MET A 1 14.45 17.38 -0.58
CA MET A 1 13.07 16.89 -0.39
C MET A 1 13.08 15.40 -0.66
N SER A 2 12.89 14.57 0.33
CA SER A 2 12.73 13.13 0.14
C SER A 2 11.33 12.90 -0.39
N LEU A 3 11.21 12.34 -1.58
CA LEU A 3 9.93 11.88 -2.13
C LEU A 3 9.59 10.59 -1.36
N MET A 4 8.73 10.69 -0.38
CA MET A 4 8.19 9.53 0.32
C MET A 4 7.23 8.83 -0.63
N VAL A 5 7.69 7.76 -1.26
CA VAL A 5 6.80 6.84 -2.00
C VAL A 5 6.14 5.94 -0.97
N ALA A 6 4.80 5.94 -0.94
CA ALA A 6 4.04 5.01 -0.09
C ALA A 6 3.86 3.68 -0.87
N PRO A 7 4.59 2.60 -0.52
CA PRO A 7 4.53 1.32 -1.23
C PRO A 7 3.12 0.75 -1.28
N GLU A 8 2.31 1.01 -0.26
CA GLU A 8 0.92 0.55 -0.16
C GLU A 8 0.04 1.18 -1.25
N LEU A 9 0.27 2.45 -1.59
CA LEU A 9 -0.46 3.13 -2.67
C LEU A 9 -0.10 2.55 -4.04
N VAL A 10 1.16 2.19 -4.24
CA VAL A 10 1.62 1.53 -5.47
C VAL A 10 1.00 0.13 -5.59
N ALA A 11 0.95 -0.63 -4.49
CA ALA A 11 0.32 -1.94 -4.45
C ALA A 11 -1.19 -1.85 -4.71
N ALA A 12 -1.89 -0.87 -4.13
CA ALA A 12 -3.31 -0.63 -4.39
C ALA A 12 -3.56 -0.28 -5.86
N ALA A 13 -2.76 0.62 -6.45
CA ALA A 13 -2.86 0.96 -7.87
C ALA A 13 -2.62 -0.25 -8.79
N ALA A 14 -1.67 -1.14 -8.45
CA ALA A 14 -1.44 -2.37 -9.19
C ALA A 14 -2.63 -3.33 -9.12
N ALA A 15 -3.30 -3.42 -7.96
CA ALA A 15 -4.52 -4.22 -7.78
C ALA A 15 -5.69 -3.65 -8.60
N ASP A 16 -5.89 -2.34 -8.60
CA ASP A 16 -6.91 -1.66 -9.40
C ASP A 16 -6.69 -1.90 -10.90
N LEU A 17 -5.45 -1.76 -11.37
CA LEU A 17 -5.09 -2.06 -12.77
C LEU A 17 -5.36 -3.52 -13.14
N THR A 18 -5.11 -4.45 -12.23
CA THR A 18 -5.46 -5.87 -12.44
C THR A 18 -6.97 -6.03 -12.65
N GLY A 19 -7.78 -5.40 -11.81
CA GLY A 19 -9.25 -5.42 -11.93
C GLY A 19 -9.74 -4.83 -13.26
N ILE A 20 -9.15 -3.70 -13.69
CA ILE A 20 -9.45 -3.06 -14.97
C ILE A 20 -9.11 -4.00 -16.15
N GLY A 21 -7.93 -4.62 -16.12
CA GLY A 21 -7.52 -5.58 -17.16
C GLY A 21 -8.47 -6.78 -17.27
N GLN A 22 -8.91 -7.32 -16.14
CA GLN A 22 -9.90 -8.40 -16.10
C GLN A 22 -11.25 -7.97 -16.68
N ALA A 23 -11.74 -6.78 -16.32
CA ALA A 23 -13.01 -6.26 -16.83
C ALA A 23 -12.96 -6.03 -18.35
N ILE A 24 -11.88 -5.48 -18.88
CA ILE A 24 -11.69 -5.28 -20.32
C ILE A 24 -11.64 -6.63 -21.04
N SER A 25 -10.88 -7.60 -20.50
CA SER A 25 -10.78 -8.94 -21.07
C SER A 25 -12.14 -9.64 -21.13
N ALA A 26 -12.93 -9.56 -20.07
CA ALA A 26 -14.28 -10.12 -20.01
C ALA A 26 -15.23 -9.46 -21.04
N ALA A 27 -15.17 -8.12 -21.16
CA ALA A 27 -15.97 -7.38 -22.14
C ALA A 27 -15.59 -7.76 -23.59
N ASN A 28 -14.30 -7.87 -23.89
CA ASN A 28 -13.80 -8.26 -25.20
C ASN A 28 -14.18 -9.70 -25.55
N ALA A 29 -14.13 -10.62 -24.58
CA ALA A 29 -14.57 -12.01 -24.77
C ALA A 29 -16.09 -12.08 -25.06
N ALA A 30 -16.90 -11.30 -24.32
CA ALA A 30 -18.33 -11.22 -24.56
C ALA A 30 -18.68 -10.64 -25.95
N ALA A 31 -17.91 -9.68 -26.43
CA ALA A 31 -18.10 -9.04 -27.74
C ALA A 31 -17.58 -9.89 -28.93
N ALA A 32 -16.69 -10.85 -28.68
CA ALA A 32 -16.01 -11.59 -29.75
C ALA A 32 -16.99 -12.31 -30.69
N GLY A 33 -17.90 -13.12 -30.16
CA GLY A 33 -18.89 -13.85 -30.97
C GLY A 33 -19.79 -12.93 -31.81
N PRO A 34 -20.53 -12.02 -31.18
CA PRO A 34 -21.45 -11.13 -31.91
C PRO A 34 -20.79 -10.25 -32.97
N THR A 35 -19.52 -9.86 -32.79
CA THR A 35 -18.84 -8.96 -33.72
C THR A 35 -18.07 -9.67 -34.82
N THR A 36 -17.53 -10.86 -34.57
CA THR A 36 -16.79 -11.64 -35.59
C THR A 36 -17.70 -12.48 -36.49
N GLN A 37 -18.97 -12.68 -36.12
CA GLN A 37 -19.94 -13.50 -36.83
C GLN A 37 -21.17 -12.71 -37.27
N VAL A 38 -20.95 -11.48 -37.71
CA VAL A 38 -22.03 -10.63 -38.24
C VAL A 38 -22.62 -11.24 -39.48
N LEU A 39 -23.94 -11.45 -39.47
CA LEU A 39 -24.66 -11.97 -40.62
C LEU A 39 -24.93 -10.84 -41.64
N ALA A 40 -24.90 -11.18 -42.94
CA ALA A 40 -25.31 -10.27 -43.98
C ALA A 40 -26.78 -9.83 -43.79
N ALA A 41 -27.07 -8.52 -43.92
CA ALA A 41 -28.40 -7.96 -43.72
C ALA A 41 -29.39 -8.39 -44.81
N ALA A 42 -28.90 -8.72 -46.01
CA ALA A 42 -29.67 -9.24 -47.13
C ALA A 42 -28.84 -10.24 -47.94
N GLY A 43 -29.50 -10.93 -48.90
CA GLY A 43 -28.85 -11.93 -49.78
C GLY A 43 -28.09 -11.34 -50.97
N ASP A 44 -27.63 -10.08 -50.88
CA ASP A 44 -26.89 -9.38 -51.95
C ASP A 44 -25.40 -9.29 -51.65
N GLU A 45 -24.60 -9.06 -52.70
CA GLU A 45 -23.15 -9.03 -52.60
C GLU A 45 -22.64 -7.85 -51.72
N VAL A 46 -23.38 -6.74 -51.65
CA VAL A 46 -23.01 -5.57 -50.86
C VAL A 46 -23.16 -5.87 -49.39
N SER A 47 -24.30 -6.44 -49.00
CA SER A 47 -24.55 -6.85 -47.60
C SER A 47 -23.55 -7.91 -47.17
N ALA A 48 -23.19 -8.87 -48.02
CA ALA A 48 -22.17 -9.86 -47.74
C ALA A 48 -20.77 -9.25 -47.57
N ALA A 49 -20.40 -8.30 -48.44
CA ALA A 49 -19.11 -7.60 -48.36
C ALA A 49 -18.99 -6.77 -47.05
N ILE A 50 -20.07 -6.08 -46.67
CA ILE A 50 -20.11 -5.31 -45.43
C ILE A 50 -19.98 -6.23 -44.20
N ALA A 51 -20.71 -7.33 -44.14
CA ALA A 51 -20.61 -8.31 -43.05
C ALA A 51 -19.17 -8.88 -42.95
N ALA A 52 -18.53 -9.19 -44.06
CA ALA A 52 -17.17 -9.66 -44.10
C ALA A 52 -16.17 -8.60 -43.60
N LEU A 53 -16.37 -7.34 -43.96
CA LEU A 53 -15.55 -6.21 -43.48
C LEU A 53 -15.63 -6.08 -41.96
N PHE A 54 -16.84 -6.09 -41.39
CA PHE A 54 -17.01 -6.04 -39.94
C PHE A 54 -16.41 -7.23 -39.23
N GLY A 55 -16.60 -8.44 -39.79
CA GLY A 55 -16.00 -9.66 -39.23
C GLY A 55 -14.47 -9.60 -39.22
N THR A 56 -13.84 -9.17 -40.33
CA THR A 56 -12.39 -9.01 -40.42
C THR A 56 -11.88 -7.97 -39.42
N HIS A 57 -12.52 -6.79 -39.35
CA HIS A 57 -12.15 -5.76 -38.39
C HIS A 57 -12.25 -6.25 -36.93
N ALA A 58 -13.31 -6.98 -36.60
CA ALA A 58 -13.48 -7.54 -35.27
C ALA A 58 -12.39 -8.59 -34.94
N GLN A 59 -11.98 -9.41 -35.90
CA GLN A 59 -10.85 -10.35 -35.71
C GLN A 59 -9.54 -9.63 -35.46
N GLU A 60 -9.24 -8.58 -36.24
CA GLU A 60 -8.06 -7.74 -36.04
C GLU A 60 -8.07 -7.06 -34.68
N TYR A 61 -9.23 -6.56 -34.24
CA TYR A 61 -9.41 -6.00 -32.91
C TYR A 61 -9.14 -7.03 -31.80
N GLN A 62 -9.66 -8.24 -31.92
CA GLN A 62 -9.42 -9.31 -30.94
C GLN A 62 -7.93 -9.68 -30.87
N ALA A 63 -7.24 -9.74 -32.00
CA ALA A 63 -5.80 -9.99 -32.05
C ALA A 63 -4.99 -8.85 -31.38
N LEU A 64 -5.39 -7.61 -31.59
CA LEU A 64 -4.79 -6.44 -30.91
C LEU A 64 -5.07 -6.49 -29.42
N SER A 65 -6.31 -6.76 -29.03
CA SER A 65 -6.74 -6.89 -27.63
C SER A 65 -5.91 -7.91 -26.86
N ALA A 66 -5.61 -9.06 -27.45
CA ALA A 66 -4.75 -10.07 -26.81
C ALA A 66 -3.31 -9.55 -26.58
N ARG A 67 -2.75 -8.77 -27.51
CA ARG A 67 -1.43 -8.15 -27.33
C ARG A 67 -1.44 -7.09 -26.23
N VAL A 68 -2.49 -6.26 -26.20
CA VAL A 68 -2.67 -5.24 -25.17
C VAL A 68 -2.82 -5.89 -23.79
N ALA A 69 -3.57 -6.98 -23.67
CA ALA A 69 -3.71 -7.73 -22.43
C ALA A 69 -2.35 -8.24 -21.91
N THR A 70 -1.53 -8.82 -22.78
CA THR A 70 -0.17 -9.27 -22.43
C THR A 70 0.71 -8.11 -21.94
N PHE A 71 0.67 -6.97 -22.65
CA PHE A 71 1.41 -5.76 -22.24
C PHE A 71 0.93 -5.25 -20.89
N HIS A 72 -0.39 -5.19 -20.68
CA HIS A 72 -0.99 -4.75 -19.42
C HIS A 72 -0.55 -5.63 -18.23
N GLU A 73 -0.56 -6.95 -18.40
CA GLU A 73 -0.07 -7.87 -17.36
C GLU A 73 1.41 -7.66 -17.05
N GLN A 74 2.25 -7.43 -18.07
CA GLN A 74 3.67 -7.13 -17.86
C GLN A 74 3.86 -5.81 -17.11
N PHE A 75 3.07 -4.80 -17.45
CA PHE A 75 3.09 -3.52 -16.76
C PHE A 75 2.71 -3.65 -15.27
N VAL A 76 1.61 -4.37 -14.98
CA VAL A 76 1.17 -4.62 -13.60
C VAL A 76 2.23 -5.38 -12.80
N ARG A 77 2.85 -6.40 -13.39
CA ARG A 77 3.97 -7.13 -12.75
C ARG A 77 5.15 -6.21 -12.45
N SER A 78 5.52 -5.35 -13.39
CA SER A 78 6.62 -4.39 -13.20
C SER A 78 6.30 -3.38 -12.09
N LEU A 79 5.06 -2.89 -12.04
CA LEU A 79 4.61 -1.96 -11.01
C LEU A 79 4.61 -2.61 -9.62
N THR A 80 4.14 -3.85 -9.52
CA THR A 80 4.18 -4.64 -8.28
C THR A 80 5.61 -4.87 -7.80
N ALA A 81 6.51 -5.23 -8.72
CA ALA A 81 7.93 -5.43 -8.40
C ALA A 81 8.58 -4.13 -7.91
N ALA A 82 8.27 -3.00 -8.55
CA ALA A 82 8.76 -1.70 -8.11
C ALA A 82 8.26 -1.35 -6.70
N GLY A 83 6.96 -1.54 -6.42
CA GLY A 83 6.39 -1.34 -5.09
C GLY A 83 7.09 -2.18 -4.01
N SER A 84 7.34 -3.45 -4.30
CA SER A 84 8.09 -4.35 -3.39
C SER A 84 9.53 -3.91 -3.18
N ALA A 85 10.21 -3.41 -4.22
CA ALA A 85 11.58 -2.89 -4.09
C ALA A 85 11.62 -1.64 -3.19
N TYR A 86 10.65 -0.74 -3.30
CA TYR A 86 10.53 0.40 -2.39
C TYR A 86 10.27 -0.05 -0.96
N ALA A 87 9.34 -0.97 -0.72
CA ALA A 87 9.06 -1.50 0.61
C ALA A 87 10.30 -2.14 1.25
N THR A 88 11.08 -2.87 0.47
CA THR A 88 12.34 -3.49 0.95
C THR A 88 13.38 -2.42 1.29
N ALA A 89 13.53 -1.39 0.46
CA ALA A 89 14.45 -0.29 0.71
C ALA A 89 14.07 0.51 1.96
N GLU A 90 12.78 0.80 2.16
CA GLU A 90 12.27 1.45 3.37
C GLU A 90 12.56 0.62 4.62
N ALA A 91 12.29 -0.70 4.57
CA ALA A 91 12.59 -1.60 5.69
C ALA A 91 14.09 -1.67 5.99
N ALA A 92 14.94 -1.71 4.98
CA ALA A 92 16.39 -1.70 5.14
C ALA A 92 16.91 -0.39 5.76
N ASN A 93 16.29 0.76 5.43
CA ASN A 93 16.66 2.05 5.98
C ASN A 93 16.12 2.27 7.41
N ALA A 94 14.97 1.70 7.76
CA ALA A 94 14.38 1.80 9.09
C ALA A 94 15.21 1.04 10.16
N SER A 95 15.74 -0.14 9.83
CA SER A 95 16.47 -0.99 10.76
C SER A 95 17.74 -0.36 11.34
N PRO A 96 18.65 0.30 10.56
CA PRO A 96 19.81 0.98 11.12
C PRO A 96 19.48 2.15 12.03
N LEU A 97 18.40 2.91 11.71
CA LEU A 97 17.94 4.04 12.52
C LEU A 97 17.41 3.57 13.88
N GLN A 98 16.63 2.49 13.92
CA GLN A 98 16.14 1.89 15.17
C GLN A 98 17.29 1.34 16.04
N ALA A 99 18.28 0.70 15.42
CA ALA A 99 19.45 0.21 16.14
C ALA A 99 20.26 1.36 16.74
N LEU A 100 20.47 2.46 15.99
CA LEU A 100 21.14 3.66 16.48
C LEU A 100 20.36 4.33 17.61
N GLU A 101 19.03 4.45 17.46
CA GLU A 101 18.16 5.00 18.51
C GLU A 101 18.29 4.19 19.81
N GLN A 102 18.22 2.85 19.75
CA GLN A 102 18.38 1.99 20.91
C GLN A 102 19.77 2.13 21.55
N GLN A 103 20.83 2.24 20.74
CA GLN A 103 22.19 2.45 21.26
C GLN A 103 22.33 3.78 21.99
N VAL A 104 21.80 4.86 21.41
CA VAL A 104 21.82 6.20 22.01
C VAL A 104 20.99 6.21 23.30
N LEU A 105 19.78 5.64 23.28
CA LEU A 105 18.92 5.54 24.47
C LEU A 105 19.59 4.68 25.55
N GLY A 106 20.25 3.58 25.16
CA GLY A 106 21.02 2.73 26.08
C GLY A 106 22.15 3.49 26.75
N ALA A 107 22.94 4.26 25.99
CA ALA A 107 24.04 5.06 26.52
C ALA A 107 23.54 6.18 27.46
N ILE A 108 22.44 6.85 27.13
CA ILE A 108 21.84 7.90 27.96
C ILE A 108 21.24 7.32 29.26
N ASN A 109 20.62 6.16 29.16
CA ASN A 109 19.94 5.52 30.29
C ASN A 109 20.90 4.73 31.23
N ALA A 110 22.09 4.32 30.75
CA ALA A 110 23.01 3.49 31.52
C ALA A 110 23.34 4.06 32.92
N PRO A 111 23.72 5.35 33.09
CA PRO A 111 24.03 5.87 34.43
C PRO A 111 22.81 5.94 35.35
N THR A 112 21.65 6.28 34.84
CA THR A 112 20.42 6.38 35.63
C THR A 112 19.84 5.02 35.98
N GLN A 113 20.02 4.03 35.11
CA GLN A 113 19.65 2.64 35.37
C GLN A 113 20.50 2.05 36.50
N LEU A 114 21.83 2.37 36.52
CA LEU A 114 22.74 1.92 37.58
C LEU A 114 22.45 2.57 38.94
N TRP A 115 22.09 3.84 38.97
CA TRP A 115 21.97 4.59 40.22
C TRP A 115 20.53 4.65 40.76
N LEU A 116 19.55 4.71 39.87
CA LEU A 116 18.13 4.92 40.22
C LEU A 116 17.24 3.73 39.86
N GLY A 117 17.77 2.69 39.18
CA GLY A 117 17.03 1.51 38.74
C GLY A 117 15.93 1.81 37.70
N ARG A 118 16.00 2.98 37.04
CA ARG A 118 15.02 3.38 36.02
C ARG A 118 15.66 4.15 34.87
N PRO A 119 15.10 4.04 33.66
CA PRO A 119 15.59 4.80 32.51
C PRO A 119 15.26 6.30 32.67
N LEU A 120 16.13 7.15 32.12
CA LEU A 120 15.92 8.60 32.03
C LEU A 120 14.90 8.91 30.94
N ILE A 121 14.97 8.19 29.82
CA ILE A 121 14.08 8.31 28.65
C ILE A 121 13.57 6.91 28.33
N GLY A 122 12.26 6.71 28.32
CA GLY A 122 11.59 5.44 28.05
C GLY A 122 10.39 5.17 28.94
N ASP A 123 9.78 4.02 28.78
CA ASP A 123 8.65 3.59 29.60
C ASP A 123 9.13 3.25 31.02
N GLY A 124 8.36 3.64 32.02
CA GLY A 124 8.65 3.34 33.43
C GLY A 124 8.56 1.84 33.73
N VAL A 125 9.18 1.41 34.82
CA VAL A 125 9.16 0.02 35.29
C VAL A 125 7.74 -0.38 35.75
N HIS A 126 7.30 -1.58 35.37
CA HIS A 126 6.06 -2.13 35.85
C HIS A 126 6.10 -2.33 37.36
N GLY A 127 5.09 -1.82 38.09
CA GLY A 127 4.95 -2.11 39.52
C GLY A 127 4.66 -3.59 39.76
N ALA A 128 5.12 -4.11 40.93
CA ALA A 128 4.87 -5.49 41.30
C ALA A 128 3.39 -5.68 41.73
N PRO A 129 2.72 -6.79 41.34
CA PRO A 129 1.37 -7.11 41.86
C PRO A 129 1.41 -7.30 43.38
N PRO A 130 0.39 -6.87 44.18
CA PRO A 130 -0.93 -6.37 43.81
C PRO A 130 -1.09 -4.84 43.89
N VAL A 131 -0.04 -4.07 43.70
CA VAL A 131 -0.08 -2.61 43.89
C VAL A 131 -0.61 -1.94 42.61
N SER A 132 -1.45 -0.92 42.79
CA SER A 132 -2.01 -0.12 41.71
C SER A 132 -0.92 0.52 40.83
N TYR A 133 -1.02 0.31 39.54
CA TYR A 133 0.01 0.72 38.58
C TYR A 133 -0.19 2.14 38.11
N THR A 134 0.79 3.00 38.37
CA THR A 134 0.93 4.25 37.64
C THR A 134 2.07 4.06 36.62
N HIS A 135 1.71 3.79 35.37
CA HIS A 135 2.64 3.84 34.25
C HIS A 135 2.94 5.30 33.94
N LEU A 136 4.03 5.82 34.46
CA LEU A 136 4.57 7.10 34.05
C LEU A 136 5.69 6.85 33.04
N ARG A 137 5.51 7.30 31.82
CA ARG A 137 6.61 7.42 30.87
C ARG A 137 7.65 8.38 31.48
N ALA A 138 8.94 8.05 31.34
CA ALA A 138 10.00 8.82 31.98
C ALA A 138 10.00 10.30 31.60
N HIS A 139 9.54 10.65 30.38
CA HIS A 139 9.41 12.04 29.93
C HIS A 139 8.09 12.73 30.31
N GLU A 140 7.11 12.03 30.86
CA GLU A 140 5.82 12.62 31.28
C GLU A 140 5.90 13.29 32.67
N THR A 141 6.95 13.03 33.42
CA THR A 141 7.09 13.49 34.83
C THR A 141 7.21 15.01 35.01
N GLY A 142 7.43 15.80 33.98
CA GLY A 142 7.52 17.25 34.15
C GLY A 142 6.36 18.03 33.52
N ARG A 143 5.89 17.62 32.35
CA ARG A 143 4.98 18.43 31.53
C ARG A 143 3.51 18.02 31.65
N ASN A 144 3.21 16.73 31.74
CA ASN A 144 1.85 16.23 31.78
C ASN A 144 1.23 16.26 33.18
N LEU A 145 2.04 16.13 34.24
CA LEU A 145 1.54 16.28 35.62
C LEU A 145 1.09 17.72 35.90
N VAL A 146 1.81 18.73 35.39
CA VAL A 146 1.42 20.13 35.53
C VAL A 146 0.14 20.44 34.76
N CYS A 147 -0.03 19.89 33.55
CA CYS A 147 -1.26 20.06 32.76
C CYS A 147 -2.46 19.35 33.39
N ARG A 148 -2.29 18.16 33.97
CA ARG A 148 -3.38 17.44 34.67
C ARG A 148 -3.82 18.16 35.94
N LEU A 149 -2.89 18.60 36.75
CA LEU A 149 -3.19 19.36 37.98
C LEU A 149 -3.88 20.70 37.69
N LEU A 150 -3.54 21.35 36.55
CA LEU A 150 -4.19 22.57 36.11
C LEU A 150 -5.61 22.33 35.57
N LEU A 151 -5.85 21.18 34.93
CA LEU A 151 -7.17 20.81 34.43
C LEU A 151 -8.12 20.36 35.57
N GLU A 152 -7.62 19.70 36.61
CA GLU A 152 -8.42 19.34 37.80
C GLU A 152 -8.79 20.55 38.62
N LYS A 153 -7.92 21.57 38.73
CA LYS A 153 -8.25 22.83 39.43
C LYS A 153 -9.30 23.69 38.71
N LYS A 154 -9.62 23.43 37.48
CA LYS A 154 -10.62 24.17 36.69
C LYS A 154 -12.02 23.53 36.73
N LYS A 155 -12.19 22.42 37.47
CA LYS A 155 -13.45 21.69 37.63
C LYS A 155 -14.07 21.80 39.04
N ILE A 156 -13.55 22.74 39.89
CA ILE A 156 -14.17 23.07 41.21
C ILE A 156 -14.74 24.47 41.10
#